data_b1aa0a2665d6eebcdd9ad880c67692d9
#
_entry.id   b1aa0a2665d6eebcdd9ad880c67692d9
#
_cell.length_a   1.000
_cell.length_b   1.000
_cell.length_c   1.000
_cell.angle_alpha   90.00
_cell.angle_beta   90.00
_cell.angle_gamma   90.00
#
_symmetry.space_group_name_H-M   'P 1'
#
loop_
_entity.id
_entity.type
_entity.pdbx_description
1 polymer ?
#
loop_
_entity_poly.entity_id
_entity_poly.type
_entity_poly.pdbx_seq_one_letter_code
_entity_poly.pdbx_strand_id
1 'polypeptide(L)'
;MDVRAIQRIPLQLSQNCIVASIQVDLNDDLLRLFREDLLSLLQSSEADGIILDFSGVEIIDGEDWDAVRGTMTMANLMGARSIVAGLRPGVVSSLVELEVDVEDIDAALNLDEALKLMAAFRVMSEENEEAESRDGEAAQGDGR
;
A
#
# COMPACT_ATOMS: atom_id res chain seq x y z
N MET A 1 11.45 33.89 -12.38
CA MET A 1 10.61 32.83 -12.90
C MET A 1 10.56 31.69 -11.91
N ASP A 2 9.45 31.61 -11.17
CA ASP A 2 9.31 30.56 -10.18
C ASP A 2 9.09 29.22 -10.86
N VAL A 3 10.16 28.49 -11.02
CA VAL A 3 10.04 27.08 -11.31
C VAL A 3 9.73 26.40 -9.98
N ARG A 4 8.46 26.45 -9.57
CA ARG A 4 8.02 25.61 -8.48
C ARG A 4 8.10 24.18 -8.96
N ALA A 5 9.17 23.48 -8.54
CA ALA A 5 9.18 22.05 -8.68
C ALA A 5 7.91 21.52 -7.99
N ILE A 6 6.99 20.98 -8.77
CA ILE A 6 5.83 20.30 -8.21
C ILE A 6 6.38 19.12 -7.43
N GLN A 7 6.22 19.15 -6.10
CA GLN A 7 6.62 18.04 -5.27
C GLN A 7 5.69 16.86 -5.55
N ARG A 8 6.30 15.71 -5.81
CA ARG A 8 5.59 14.46 -5.99
C ARG A 8 6.22 13.41 -5.10
N ILE A 9 5.42 12.50 -4.62
CA ILE A 9 5.92 11.35 -3.88
C ILE A 9 6.57 10.41 -4.89
N PRO A 10 7.88 10.09 -4.74
CA PRO A 10 8.56 9.18 -5.65
C PRO A 10 7.96 7.79 -5.60
N LEU A 11 7.73 7.21 -6.77
CA LEU A 11 7.28 5.83 -6.92
C LEU A 11 8.35 5.02 -7.62
N GLN A 12 8.64 3.83 -7.10
CA GLN A 12 9.65 2.95 -7.65
C GLN A 12 9.10 1.53 -7.73
N LEU A 13 9.35 0.85 -8.85
CA LEU A 13 9.02 -0.57 -8.98
C LEU A 13 10.16 -1.43 -8.44
N SER A 14 9.84 -2.35 -7.54
CA SER A 14 10.79 -3.29 -6.96
C SER A 14 10.07 -4.59 -6.61
N GLN A 15 10.53 -5.71 -7.12
CA GLN A 15 9.98 -7.05 -6.82
C GLN A 15 8.46 -7.13 -7.03
N ASN A 16 7.96 -6.55 -8.13
CA ASN A 16 6.53 -6.45 -8.46
C ASN A 16 5.73 -5.59 -7.48
N CYS A 17 6.40 -4.79 -6.66
CA CYS A 17 5.77 -3.82 -5.78
C CYS A 17 6.06 -2.40 -6.23
N ILE A 18 5.10 -1.52 -6.02
CA ILE A 18 5.34 -0.08 -6.10
C ILE A 18 5.72 0.38 -4.70
N VAL A 19 6.90 0.93 -4.56
CA VAL A 19 7.37 1.53 -3.31
C VAL A 19 7.20 3.04 -3.40
N ALA A 20 6.38 3.59 -2.49
CA ALA A 20 6.17 5.03 -2.37
C ALA A 20 6.98 5.55 -1.19
N SER A 21 7.97 6.40 -1.44
CA SER A 21 8.81 7.00 -0.40
C SER A 21 8.25 8.35 0.00
N ILE A 22 7.64 8.41 1.17
CA ILE A 22 6.98 9.61 1.68
C ILE A 22 7.95 10.31 2.64
N GLN A 23 8.59 11.39 2.16
CA GLN A 23 9.65 12.08 2.89
C GLN A 23 9.38 13.56 3.11
N VAL A 24 8.17 14.00 2.80
CA VAL A 24 7.77 15.40 2.90
C VAL A 24 6.48 15.51 3.67
N ASP A 25 6.21 16.70 4.18
CA ASP A 25 4.93 16.97 4.83
C ASP A 25 3.79 16.80 3.82
N LEU A 26 2.78 16.08 4.23
CA LEU A 26 1.63 15.80 3.39
C LEU A 26 0.70 17.02 3.31
N ASN A 27 0.11 17.21 2.15
CA ASN A 27 -0.94 18.20 1.92
C ASN A 27 -1.90 17.66 0.84
N ASP A 28 -3.04 18.33 0.69
CA ASP A 28 -4.09 17.87 -0.21
C ASP A 28 -3.64 17.72 -1.67
N ASP A 29 -2.87 18.70 -2.17
CA ASP A 29 -2.37 18.69 -3.55
C ASP A 29 -1.39 17.55 -3.78
N LEU A 30 -0.46 17.35 -2.84
CA LEU A 30 0.53 16.28 -2.90
C LEU A 30 -0.16 14.90 -2.86
N LEU A 31 -1.13 14.73 -1.99
CA LEU A 31 -1.87 13.47 -1.86
C LEU A 31 -2.75 13.19 -3.08
N ARG A 32 -3.33 14.20 -3.69
CA ARG A 32 -4.08 14.05 -4.94
C ARG A 32 -3.17 13.58 -6.07
N LEU A 33 -2.01 14.20 -6.23
CA LEU A 33 -1.02 13.80 -7.23
C LEU A 33 -0.50 12.38 -6.95
N PHE A 34 -0.25 12.05 -5.70
CA PHE A 34 0.15 10.72 -5.30
C PHE A 34 -0.87 9.66 -5.73
N ARG A 35 -2.15 9.92 -5.47
CA ARG A 35 -3.22 9.01 -5.87
C ARG A 35 -3.24 8.81 -7.39
N GLU A 36 -3.20 9.91 -8.15
CA GLU A 36 -3.19 9.85 -9.61
C GLU A 36 -1.99 9.07 -10.14
N ASP A 37 -0.79 9.36 -9.64
CA ASP A 37 0.44 8.71 -10.06
C ASP A 37 0.44 7.22 -9.71
N LEU A 38 -0.01 6.88 -8.50
CA LEU A 38 -0.04 5.50 -8.02
C LEU A 38 -1.01 4.65 -8.83
N LEU A 39 -2.24 5.11 -9.01
CA LEU A 39 -3.26 4.37 -9.74
C LEU A 39 -2.89 4.23 -11.22
N SER A 40 -2.27 5.25 -11.80
CA SER A 40 -1.78 5.18 -13.18
C SER A 40 -0.65 4.15 -13.32
N LEU A 41 0.29 4.12 -12.38
CA LEU A 41 1.39 3.16 -12.41
C LEU A 41 0.89 1.72 -12.18
N LEU A 42 -0.09 1.53 -11.30
CA LEU A 42 -0.73 0.23 -11.12
C LEU A 42 -1.36 -0.28 -12.40
N GLN A 43 -2.06 0.60 -13.12
CA GLN A 43 -2.71 0.22 -14.37
C GLN A 43 -1.71 -0.14 -15.47
N SER A 44 -0.57 0.54 -15.52
CA SER A 44 0.42 0.39 -16.60
C SER A 44 1.52 -0.63 -16.28
N SER A 45 1.56 -1.17 -15.07
CA SER A 45 2.59 -2.11 -14.64
C SER A 45 1.98 -3.45 -14.23
N GLU A 46 2.86 -4.42 -13.96
CA GLU A 46 2.47 -5.74 -13.44
C GLU A 46 2.50 -5.79 -11.91
N ALA A 47 2.59 -4.63 -11.24
CA ALA A 47 2.65 -4.58 -9.80
C ALA A 47 1.36 -5.10 -9.17
N ASP A 48 1.50 -5.94 -8.17
CA ASP A 48 0.41 -6.52 -7.39
C ASP A 48 0.45 -6.09 -5.92
N GLY A 49 1.41 -5.24 -5.56
CA GLY A 49 1.57 -4.75 -4.21
C GLY A 49 2.07 -3.32 -4.17
N ILE A 50 1.74 -2.65 -3.07
CA ILE A 50 2.18 -1.29 -2.80
C ILE A 50 2.74 -1.23 -1.40
N ILE A 51 3.89 -0.61 -1.25
CA ILE A 51 4.49 -0.33 0.05
C ILE A 51 4.59 1.19 0.19
N LEU A 52 3.95 1.71 1.24
CA LEU A 52 4.05 3.13 1.58
C LEU A 52 5.07 3.27 2.71
N ASP A 53 6.23 3.82 2.40
CA ASP A 53 7.30 4.02 3.36
C ASP A 53 7.18 5.40 4.00
N PHE A 54 6.77 5.42 5.27
CA PHE A 54 6.57 6.62 6.07
C PHE A 54 7.78 6.99 6.94
N SER A 55 8.94 6.37 6.73
CA SER A 55 10.10 6.61 7.60
C SER A 55 10.57 8.07 7.61
N GLY A 56 10.27 8.83 6.55
CA GLY A 56 10.56 10.25 6.47
C GLY A 56 9.47 11.17 7.02
N VAL A 57 8.37 10.63 7.51
CA VAL A 57 7.21 11.41 8.00
C VAL A 57 7.29 11.55 9.51
N GLU A 58 7.31 12.78 10.01
CA GLU A 58 7.34 13.07 11.45
C GLU A 58 5.96 13.35 12.01
N ILE A 59 5.08 13.92 11.19
CA ILE A 59 3.74 14.36 11.59
C ILE A 59 2.76 14.00 10.48
N ILE A 60 1.61 13.48 10.87
CA ILE A 60 0.48 13.27 9.96
C ILE A 60 -0.80 13.61 10.73
N ASP A 61 -1.71 14.35 10.09
CA ASP A 61 -3.02 14.62 10.68
C ASP A 61 -4.07 13.61 10.20
N GLY A 62 -5.27 13.68 10.80
CA GLY A 62 -6.33 12.72 10.49
C GLY A 62 -6.84 12.81 9.06
N GLU A 63 -6.91 14.02 8.48
CA GLU A 63 -7.35 14.21 7.10
C GLU A 63 -6.36 13.61 6.11
N ASP A 64 -5.07 13.82 6.34
CA ASP A 64 -4.02 13.28 5.49
C ASP A 64 -3.99 11.75 5.59
N TRP A 65 -4.13 11.21 6.78
CA TRP A 65 -4.23 9.76 6.98
C TRP A 65 -5.42 9.16 6.24
N ASP A 66 -6.59 9.79 6.35
CA ASP A 66 -7.80 9.34 5.66
C ASP A 66 -7.62 9.35 4.14
N ALA A 67 -6.94 10.36 3.60
CA ALA A 67 -6.64 10.44 2.17
C ALA A 67 -5.70 9.33 1.71
N VAL A 68 -4.65 9.05 2.49
CA VAL A 68 -3.72 7.93 2.24
C VAL A 68 -4.49 6.60 2.27
N ARG A 69 -5.30 6.41 3.28
CA ARG A 69 -6.11 5.20 3.44
C ARG A 69 -7.09 5.02 2.29
N GLY A 70 -7.73 6.10 1.83
CA GLY A 70 -8.60 6.09 0.66
C GLY A 70 -7.87 5.64 -0.60
N THR A 71 -6.64 6.11 -0.78
CA THR A 71 -5.79 5.68 -1.90
C THR A 71 -5.44 4.19 -1.80
N MET A 72 -5.11 3.70 -0.61
CA MET A 72 -4.86 2.27 -0.38
C MET A 72 -6.10 1.43 -0.71
N THR A 73 -7.27 1.89 -0.33
CA THR A 73 -8.54 1.23 -0.64
C THR A 73 -8.77 1.15 -2.16
N MET A 74 -8.52 2.24 -2.88
CA MET A 74 -8.61 2.26 -4.34
C MET A 74 -7.66 1.27 -4.98
N ALA A 75 -6.42 1.20 -4.49
CA ALA A 75 -5.42 0.26 -4.97
C ALA A 75 -5.84 -1.19 -4.71
N ASN A 76 -6.42 -1.47 -3.55
CA ASN A 76 -6.94 -2.79 -3.22
C ASN A 76 -8.06 -3.22 -4.19
N LEU A 77 -8.91 -2.29 -4.59
CA LEU A 77 -9.96 -2.54 -5.58
C LEU A 77 -9.38 -2.82 -6.98
N MET A 78 -8.17 -2.37 -7.25
CA MET A 78 -7.44 -2.68 -8.49
C MET A 78 -6.62 -3.99 -8.38
N GLY A 79 -6.74 -4.69 -7.27
CA GLY A 79 -6.07 -5.98 -7.06
C GLY A 79 -4.70 -5.89 -6.40
N ALA A 80 -4.28 -4.71 -5.96
CA ALA A 80 -2.98 -4.53 -5.31
C ALA A 80 -3.11 -4.58 -3.79
N ARG A 81 -2.23 -5.32 -3.14
CA ARG A 81 -2.15 -5.36 -1.69
C ARG A 81 -1.28 -4.23 -1.17
N SER A 82 -1.69 -3.59 -0.07
CA SER A 82 -0.99 -2.42 0.48
C SER A 82 -0.38 -2.74 1.84
N ILE A 83 0.86 -2.29 2.05
CA ILE A 83 1.56 -2.37 3.33
C ILE A 83 2.10 -0.99 3.66
N VAL A 84 1.92 -0.57 4.92
CA VAL A 84 2.52 0.65 5.46
C VAL A 84 3.79 0.26 6.21
N ALA A 85 4.89 0.93 5.95
CA ALA A 85 6.19 0.64 6.56
C ALA A 85 6.79 1.88 7.22
N GLY A 86 7.55 1.67 8.27
CA GLY A 86 8.40 2.70 8.86
C GLY A 86 7.66 3.80 9.63
N LEU A 87 6.45 3.55 10.11
CA LEU A 87 5.75 4.51 10.94
C LEU A 87 6.55 4.80 12.21
N ARG A 88 6.89 6.07 12.43
CA ARG A 88 7.62 6.49 13.64
C ARG A 88 6.72 6.44 14.87
N PRO A 89 7.28 6.19 16.06
CA PRO A 89 6.47 6.11 17.29
C PRO A 89 5.59 7.32 17.53
N GLY A 90 6.08 8.53 17.24
CA GLY A 90 5.27 9.76 17.39
C GLY A 90 4.09 9.81 16.44
N VAL A 91 4.24 9.30 15.21
CA VAL A 91 3.15 9.20 14.24
C VAL A 91 2.14 8.16 14.71
N VAL A 92 2.59 7.00 15.17
CA VAL A 92 1.71 5.94 15.69
C VAL A 92 0.89 6.47 16.88
N SER A 93 1.53 7.16 17.82
CA SER A 93 0.84 7.75 18.97
C SER A 93 -0.23 8.74 18.53
N SER A 94 0.08 9.60 17.56
CA SER A 94 -0.87 10.57 17.01
C SER A 94 -2.08 9.88 16.36
N LEU A 95 -1.85 8.85 15.59
CA LEU A 95 -2.93 8.12 14.92
C LEU A 95 -3.88 7.46 15.93
N VAL A 96 -3.33 6.90 17.00
CA VAL A 96 -4.13 6.29 18.06
C VAL A 96 -4.90 7.36 18.85
N GLU A 97 -4.26 8.48 19.21
CA GLU A 97 -4.90 9.59 19.93
C GLU A 97 -6.01 10.26 19.12
N LEU A 98 -5.85 10.36 17.80
CA LEU A 98 -6.84 10.92 16.90
C LEU A 98 -8.01 9.97 16.63
N GLU A 99 -7.95 8.75 17.16
CA GLU A 99 -8.97 7.72 16.96
C GLU A 99 -9.26 7.43 15.48
N VAL A 100 -8.23 7.57 14.63
CA VAL A 100 -8.38 7.22 13.22
C VAL A 100 -8.49 5.70 13.07
N ASP A 101 -9.18 5.28 12.04
CA ASP A 101 -9.33 3.87 11.74
C ASP A 101 -8.01 3.28 11.24
N VAL A 102 -7.44 2.38 12.02
CA VAL A 102 -6.20 1.67 11.71
C VAL A 102 -6.42 0.16 11.58
N GLU A 103 -7.66 -0.28 11.67
CA GLU A 103 -8.01 -1.68 11.46
C GLU A 103 -7.79 -2.06 10.00
N ASP A 104 -7.50 -3.31 9.76
CA ASP A 104 -7.26 -3.87 8.42
C ASP A 104 -6.05 -3.28 7.68
N ILE A 105 -5.14 -2.61 8.39
CA ILE A 105 -3.91 -2.10 7.81
C ILE A 105 -2.78 -3.09 8.08
N ASP A 106 -2.20 -3.60 7.01
CA ASP A 106 -0.97 -4.37 7.10
C ASP A 106 0.20 -3.40 7.28
N ALA A 107 1.02 -3.62 8.27
CA ALA A 107 2.14 -2.75 8.59
C ALA A 107 3.41 -3.56 8.83
N ALA A 108 4.55 -2.94 8.55
CA ALA A 108 5.86 -3.51 8.77
C ALA A 108 6.79 -2.48 9.39
N LEU A 109 7.82 -2.95 10.07
CA LEU A 109 8.76 -2.10 10.79
C LEU A 109 9.53 -1.17 9.84
N ASN A 110 9.91 -1.68 8.68
CA ASN A 110 10.69 -0.95 7.67
C ASN A 110 10.44 -1.54 6.28
N LEU A 111 11.07 -0.95 5.27
CA LEU A 111 10.90 -1.38 3.88
C LEU A 111 11.31 -2.84 3.67
N ASP A 112 12.44 -3.28 4.25
CA ASP A 112 12.90 -4.65 4.09
C ASP A 112 11.89 -5.66 4.64
N GLU A 113 11.34 -5.39 5.82
CA GLU A 113 10.30 -6.23 6.42
C GLU A 113 9.00 -6.19 5.61
N ALA A 114 8.67 -5.04 5.03
CA ALA A 114 7.50 -4.92 4.16
C ALA A 114 7.65 -5.77 2.89
N LEU A 115 8.81 -5.77 2.27
CA LEU A 115 9.08 -6.61 1.09
C LEU A 115 8.98 -8.11 1.43
N LYS A 116 9.50 -8.51 2.58
CA LYS A 116 9.36 -9.89 3.07
C LYS A 116 7.90 -10.27 3.31
N LEU A 117 7.14 -9.39 3.94
CA LEU A 117 5.73 -9.62 4.21
C LEU A 117 4.94 -9.73 2.90
N MET A 118 5.24 -8.87 1.91
CA MET A 118 4.59 -8.92 0.61
C MET A 118 4.89 -10.24 -0.11
N ALA A 119 6.13 -10.73 -0.04
CA ALA A 119 6.51 -12.02 -0.61
C ALA A 119 5.75 -13.18 0.07
N ALA A 120 5.59 -13.13 1.39
CA ALA A 120 4.81 -14.11 2.14
C ALA A 120 3.34 -14.12 1.71
N PHE A 121 2.75 -12.96 1.48
CA PHE A 121 1.38 -12.84 0.99
C PHE A 121 1.20 -13.49 -0.39
N ARG A 122 2.17 -13.34 -1.29
CA ARG A 122 2.13 -13.97 -2.61
C ARG A 122 2.14 -15.49 -2.52
N VAL A 123 3.00 -16.04 -1.68
CA VAL A 123 3.07 -17.49 -1.45
C VAL A 123 1.72 -18.00 -0.92
N MET A 124 1.14 -17.32 0.04
CA MET A 124 -0.17 -17.68 0.59
C MET A 124 -1.28 -17.63 -0.47
N SER A 125 -1.27 -16.63 -1.34
CA SER A 125 -2.24 -16.50 -2.43
C SER A 125 -2.11 -17.64 -3.44
N GLU A 126 -0.91 -18.01 -3.81
CA GLU A 126 -0.63 -19.14 -4.72
C GLU A 126 -1.11 -20.47 -4.12
N GLU A 127 -0.83 -20.71 -2.83
CA GLU A 127 -1.30 -21.90 -2.12
C GLU A 127 -2.83 -21.97 -2.07
N ASN A 128 -3.49 -20.85 -1.82
CA ASN A 128 -4.95 -20.78 -1.80
C ASN A 128 -5.55 -21.05 -3.19
N GLU A 129 -4.97 -20.50 -4.25
CA GLU A 129 -5.40 -20.75 -5.62
C GLU A 129 -5.27 -22.23 -6.00
N GLU A 130 -4.16 -22.87 -5.61
CA GLU A 130 -3.97 -24.31 -5.83
C GLU A 130 -5.00 -25.13 -5.04
N ALA A 131 -5.27 -24.78 -3.79
CA ALA A 131 -6.26 -25.49 -2.98
C ALA A 131 -7.67 -25.35 -3.55
N GLU A 132 -8.06 -24.14 -3.99
CA GLU A 132 -9.36 -23.90 -4.63
C GLU A 132 -9.49 -24.67 -5.96
N SER A 133 -8.42 -24.72 -6.75
CA SER A 133 -8.39 -25.49 -7.99
C SER A 133 -8.58 -26.98 -7.75
N ARG A 134 -7.95 -27.55 -6.71
CA ARG A 134 -8.10 -28.95 -6.33
C ARG A 134 -9.53 -29.25 -5.85
N ASP A 135 -10.11 -28.40 -5.03
CA ASP A 135 -11.48 -28.54 -4.56
C ASP A 135 -12.48 -28.45 -5.71
N GLY A 136 -12.25 -27.54 -6.66
CA GLY A 136 -13.06 -27.40 -7.85
C GLY A 136 -13.00 -28.65 -8.75
N GLU A 137 -11.85 -29.25 -8.92
CA GLU A 137 -11.68 -30.49 -9.69
C GLU A 137 -12.35 -31.67 -8.99
N ALA A 138 -12.22 -31.78 -7.67
CA ALA A 138 -12.88 -32.82 -6.89
C ALA A 138 -14.40 -32.70 -6.94
N ALA A 139 -14.96 -31.49 -6.86
CA ALA A 139 -16.39 -31.23 -6.97
C ALA A 139 -16.93 -31.59 -8.35
N GLN A 140 -16.18 -31.36 -9.43
CA GLN A 140 -16.56 -31.75 -10.78
C GLN A 140 -16.47 -33.28 -11.00
N GLY A 141 -15.58 -33.95 -10.29
CA GLY A 141 -15.43 -35.40 -10.35
C GLY A 141 -16.58 -36.16 -9.73
N ASP A 142 -17.26 -35.60 -8.73
CA ASP A 142 -18.38 -36.22 -8.02
C ASP A 142 -19.76 -35.96 -8.67
N GLY A 143 -19.80 -35.21 -9.74
CA GLY A 143 -21.02 -34.84 -10.46
C GLY A 143 -21.58 -35.90 -11.44
N ARG A 144 -21.40 -37.16 -11.16
CA ARG A 144 -21.95 -38.25 -12.01
C ARG A 144 -23.12 -38.95 -11.34
#